data_61ed7f3f5f7f0d7b166354ad52cc568d
#
_entry.id   61ed7f3f5f7f0d7b166354ad52cc568d
#
_cell.length_a   1.000
_cell.length_b   1.000
_cell.length_c   1.000
_cell.angle_alpha   90.00
_cell.angle_beta   90.00
_cell.angle_gamma   90.00
#
_symmetry.space_group_name_H-M   'P 1'
#
loop_
_entity.id
_entity.type
_entity.pdbx_description
1 polymer ?
#
loop_
_entity_poly.entity_id
_entity_poly.type
_entity_poly.pdbx_seq_one_letter_code
_entity_poly.pdbx_strand_id
1 'polypeptide(L)'
;MNAITCTNLSFSYGKVKVIDDVSFNVRDGESVGVIGPNGGGKSTLLKLFLGLESPMSGELKVLGEVAGKSRRRIGYVPQAMRFDPLYPISVIEIVLMGRLDRLGFGAYSKECRAAAENALEKVHLEDFKNRTFSELSGGERQRVMIARALATEPDLLLMDEPTANIDLSAEEHFIEALAGLRKDMSIVLVSHDLELVSELTDSALCVNQHVHRHSLPLGGETIREIYSGRRRIEHDRKTRHQQGDHSVCDHD
;
A
#
# COMPACT_ATOMS: atom_id res chain seq x y z
N MET A 1 -16.00 4.46 7.89
CA MET A 1 -15.87 3.03 7.53
C MET A 1 -14.40 2.64 7.54
N ASN A 2 -14.08 1.33 7.40
CA ASN A 2 -12.69 0.90 7.26
C ASN A 2 -12.46 0.45 5.82
N ALA A 3 -11.36 0.89 5.22
CA ALA A 3 -10.88 0.40 3.93
C ALA A 3 -10.36 -1.04 4.06
N ILE A 4 -9.68 -1.36 5.18
CA ILE A 4 -9.23 -2.71 5.48
C ILE A 4 -9.58 -3.04 6.93
N THR A 5 -10.13 -4.24 7.16
CA THR A 5 -10.36 -4.84 8.48
C THR A 5 -9.74 -6.22 8.51
N CYS A 6 -8.81 -6.43 9.42
CA CYS A 6 -8.10 -7.68 9.65
C CYS A 6 -8.32 -8.13 11.09
N THR A 7 -8.79 -9.38 11.30
CA THR A 7 -9.10 -9.92 12.62
C THR A 7 -8.53 -11.33 12.76
N ASN A 8 -7.59 -11.52 13.69
CA ASN A 8 -6.92 -12.78 14.01
C ASN A 8 -6.42 -13.55 12.78
N LEU A 9 -5.88 -12.78 11.80
CA LEU A 9 -5.44 -13.29 10.51
C LEU A 9 -4.12 -14.06 10.66
N SER A 10 -4.09 -15.28 10.11
CA SER A 10 -2.85 -16.05 9.96
C SER A 10 -2.71 -16.61 8.56
N PHE A 11 -1.46 -16.64 8.07
CA PHE A 11 -1.13 -17.17 6.75
C PHE A 11 0.24 -17.85 6.73
N SER A 12 0.36 -18.93 5.96
CA SER A 12 1.61 -19.68 5.76
C SER A 12 1.76 -20.15 4.33
N TYR A 13 3.00 -20.17 3.81
CA TYR A 13 3.36 -20.91 2.62
C TYR A 13 3.83 -22.31 3.03
N GLY A 14 2.99 -23.32 2.83
CA GLY A 14 3.25 -24.68 3.32
C GLY A 14 3.45 -24.69 4.84
N LYS A 15 4.67 -25.03 5.30
CA LYS A 15 5.01 -25.06 6.74
C LYS A 15 5.58 -23.74 7.27
N VAL A 16 5.87 -22.77 6.40
CA VAL A 16 6.48 -21.50 6.80
C VAL A 16 5.40 -20.50 7.12
N LYS A 17 5.24 -20.18 8.42
CA LYS A 17 4.32 -19.15 8.88
C LYS A 17 4.89 -17.77 8.52
N VAL A 18 4.10 -16.97 7.82
CA VAL A 18 4.48 -15.63 7.33
C VAL A 18 3.72 -14.53 8.05
N ILE A 19 2.45 -14.75 8.35
CA ILE A 19 1.59 -13.87 9.15
C ILE A 19 1.00 -14.71 10.27
N ASP A 20 1.08 -14.19 11.51
CA ASP A 20 0.67 -14.93 12.70
C ASP A 20 -0.22 -14.11 13.61
N ASP A 21 -1.52 -14.47 13.66
CA ASP A 21 -2.55 -13.93 14.56
C ASP A 21 -2.55 -12.37 14.61
N VAL A 22 -2.69 -11.74 13.45
CA VAL A 22 -2.64 -10.28 13.35
C VAL A 22 -4.05 -9.68 13.28
N SER A 23 -4.21 -8.54 13.97
CA SER A 23 -5.46 -7.76 13.95
C SER A 23 -5.14 -6.27 13.84
N PHE A 24 -5.70 -5.62 12.82
CA PHE A 24 -5.57 -4.18 12.61
C PHE A 24 -6.67 -3.66 11.68
N ASN A 25 -6.80 -2.34 11.62
CA ASN A 25 -7.72 -1.68 10.69
C ASN A 25 -6.99 -0.53 9.97
N VAL A 26 -7.38 -0.29 8.72
CA VAL A 26 -7.07 0.93 7.96
C VAL A 26 -8.38 1.65 7.72
N ARG A 27 -8.47 2.93 8.11
CA ARG A 27 -9.68 3.73 7.92
C ARG A 27 -9.86 4.11 6.46
N ASP A 28 -11.10 4.38 6.10
CA ASP A 28 -11.41 4.95 4.78
C ASP A 28 -10.77 6.34 4.64
N GLY A 29 -10.13 6.60 3.50
CA GLY A 29 -9.35 7.83 3.26
C GLY A 29 -8.00 7.90 3.99
N GLU A 30 -7.57 6.86 4.72
CA GLU A 30 -6.29 6.84 5.41
C GLU A 30 -5.16 6.38 4.51
N SER A 31 -4.00 7.02 4.63
CA SER A 31 -2.73 6.58 4.01
C SER A 31 -1.88 5.85 5.05
N VAL A 32 -1.49 4.61 4.75
CA VAL A 32 -0.76 3.74 5.70
C VAL A 32 0.51 3.20 5.07
N GLY A 33 1.65 3.42 5.74
CA GLY A 33 2.92 2.80 5.38
C GLY A 33 3.00 1.36 5.90
N VAL A 34 3.52 0.45 5.09
CA VAL A 34 3.83 -0.93 5.49
C VAL A 34 5.34 -1.11 5.45
N ILE A 35 5.95 -1.25 6.61
CA ILE A 35 7.40 -1.32 6.78
C ILE A 35 7.81 -2.63 7.48
N GLY A 36 9.08 -2.97 7.41
CA GLY A 36 9.61 -4.17 8.07
C GLY A 36 10.73 -4.84 7.28
N PRO A 37 11.38 -5.86 7.84
CA PRO A 37 12.50 -6.54 7.20
C PRO A 37 12.09 -7.28 5.93
N ASN A 38 13.09 -7.59 5.09
CA ASN A 38 12.90 -8.48 3.94
C ASN A 38 12.45 -9.86 4.43
N GLY A 39 11.45 -10.44 3.75
CA GLY A 39 10.84 -11.70 4.19
C GLY A 39 9.87 -11.57 5.38
N GLY A 40 9.66 -10.38 5.96
CA GLY A 40 8.76 -10.16 7.10
C GLY A 40 7.27 -10.33 6.81
N GLY A 41 6.86 -10.47 5.53
CA GLY A 41 5.47 -10.70 5.15
C GLY A 41 4.77 -9.54 4.45
N LYS A 42 5.46 -8.42 4.16
CA LYS A 42 4.88 -7.21 3.54
C LYS A 42 4.15 -7.50 2.22
N SER A 43 4.84 -8.06 1.24
CA SER A 43 4.22 -8.39 -0.07
C SER A 43 3.18 -9.51 0.06
N THR A 44 3.31 -10.41 1.06
CA THR A 44 2.27 -11.41 1.36
C THR A 44 1.00 -10.73 1.86
N LEU A 45 1.14 -9.71 2.71
CA LEU A 45 0.01 -8.93 3.20
C LEU A 45 -0.72 -8.22 2.04
N LEU A 46 0.03 -7.62 1.09
CA LEU A 46 -0.58 -7.06 -0.12
C LEU A 46 -1.31 -8.10 -0.97
N LYS A 47 -0.74 -9.31 -1.13
CA LYS A 47 -1.40 -10.41 -1.86
C LYS A 47 -2.70 -10.85 -1.19
N LEU A 48 -2.73 -10.86 0.15
CA LEU A 48 -3.94 -11.13 0.91
C LEU A 48 -5.00 -10.03 0.70
N PHE A 49 -4.61 -8.75 0.71
CA PHE A 49 -5.54 -7.63 0.42
C PHE A 49 -6.12 -7.73 -1.00
N LEU A 50 -5.31 -8.11 -1.97
CA LEU A 50 -5.74 -8.36 -3.34
C LEU A 50 -6.58 -9.64 -3.49
N GLY A 51 -6.63 -10.49 -2.45
CA GLY A 51 -7.25 -11.81 -2.52
C GLY A 51 -6.56 -12.75 -3.51
N LEU A 52 -5.26 -12.53 -3.78
CA LEU A 52 -4.41 -13.46 -4.55
C LEU A 52 -4.02 -14.66 -3.70
N GLU A 53 -3.99 -14.46 -2.38
CA GLU A 53 -3.85 -15.50 -1.37
C GLU A 53 -5.06 -15.48 -0.44
N SER A 54 -5.38 -16.61 0.19
CA SER A 54 -6.48 -16.73 1.15
C SER A 54 -5.93 -16.97 2.54
N PRO A 55 -6.45 -16.31 3.59
CA PRO A 55 -6.03 -16.57 4.97
C PRO A 55 -6.27 -18.03 5.35
N MET A 56 -5.39 -18.58 6.20
CA MET A 56 -5.59 -19.90 6.81
C MET A 56 -6.57 -19.83 7.98
N SER A 57 -6.55 -18.72 8.71
CA SER A 57 -7.50 -18.43 9.79
C SER A 57 -7.73 -16.93 9.92
N GLY A 58 -8.78 -16.55 10.65
CA GLY A 58 -9.18 -15.17 10.84
C GLY A 58 -10.04 -14.62 9.70
N GLU A 59 -10.30 -13.33 9.74
CA GLU A 59 -11.14 -12.62 8.78
C GLU A 59 -10.37 -11.44 8.17
N LEU A 60 -10.48 -11.28 6.84
CA LEU A 60 -9.96 -10.14 6.10
C LEU A 60 -11.06 -9.56 5.21
N LYS A 61 -11.41 -8.31 5.48
CA LYS A 61 -12.30 -7.51 4.65
C LYS A 61 -11.54 -6.34 4.03
N VAL A 62 -11.75 -6.09 2.75
CA VAL A 62 -11.22 -4.96 2.00
C VAL A 62 -12.38 -4.24 1.35
N LEU A 63 -12.50 -2.92 1.62
CA LEU A 63 -13.61 -2.07 1.18
C LEU A 63 -15.00 -2.65 1.59
N GLY A 64 -15.07 -3.23 2.79
CA GLY A 64 -16.28 -3.83 3.36
C GLY A 64 -16.62 -5.23 2.85
N GLU A 65 -15.88 -5.77 1.87
CA GLU A 65 -16.12 -7.08 1.27
C GLU A 65 -15.02 -8.08 1.66
N VAL A 66 -15.29 -9.38 1.53
CA VAL A 66 -14.26 -10.42 1.64
C VAL A 66 -13.17 -10.14 0.60
N ALA A 67 -11.90 -10.22 1.01
CA ALA A 67 -10.76 -9.97 0.14
C ALA A 67 -10.88 -10.73 -1.19
N GLY A 68 -10.57 -10.04 -2.29
CA GLY A 68 -10.73 -10.56 -3.65
C GLY A 68 -12.05 -10.21 -4.33
N LYS A 69 -13.14 -9.94 -3.63
CA LYS A 69 -14.40 -9.48 -4.24
C LYS A 69 -14.33 -8.01 -4.65
N SER A 70 -13.58 -7.21 -3.92
CA SER A 70 -13.39 -5.76 -4.15
C SER A 70 -12.29 -5.41 -5.15
N ARG A 71 -11.69 -6.38 -5.86
CA ARG A 71 -10.52 -6.17 -6.77
C ARG A 71 -10.71 -5.05 -7.79
N ARG A 72 -11.92 -4.87 -8.31
CA ARG A 72 -12.23 -3.81 -9.29
C ARG A 72 -12.15 -2.39 -8.72
N ARG A 73 -12.16 -2.28 -7.40
CA ARG A 73 -12.08 -1.03 -6.65
C ARG A 73 -10.69 -0.80 -6.05
N ILE A 74 -9.72 -1.68 -6.41
CA ILE A 74 -8.34 -1.62 -5.92
C ILE A 74 -7.41 -1.34 -7.09
N GLY A 75 -6.65 -0.25 -7.00
CA GLY A 75 -5.50 0.01 -7.85
C GLY A 75 -4.27 -0.67 -7.27
N TYR A 76 -3.46 -1.32 -8.11
CA TYR A 76 -2.24 -1.97 -7.66
C TYR A 76 -1.03 -1.58 -8.51
N VAL A 77 0.01 -1.09 -7.83
CA VAL A 77 1.32 -0.77 -8.40
C VAL A 77 2.34 -1.79 -7.87
N PRO A 78 2.84 -2.70 -8.70
CA PRO A 78 3.84 -3.69 -8.30
C PRO A 78 5.24 -3.08 -8.19
N GLN A 79 6.11 -3.72 -7.42
CA GLN A 79 7.51 -3.34 -7.21
C GLN A 79 8.31 -3.24 -8.52
N ALA A 80 8.08 -4.14 -9.45
CA ALA A 80 8.75 -4.14 -10.74
C ALA A 80 7.79 -4.52 -11.86
N MET A 81 7.90 -3.82 -12.98
CA MET A 81 7.27 -4.21 -14.23
C MET A 81 8.31 -4.79 -15.17
N ARG A 82 8.07 -6.02 -15.59
CA ARG A 82 8.83 -6.62 -16.70
C ARG A 82 8.15 -6.23 -18.00
N PHE A 83 8.87 -5.54 -18.87
CA PHE A 83 8.42 -5.21 -20.21
C PHE A 83 9.54 -5.49 -21.20
N ASP A 84 9.18 -5.79 -22.44
CA ASP A 84 10.14 -5.91 -23.53
C ASP A 84 10.38 -4.52 -24.12
N PRO A 85 11.62 -3.95 -24.02
CA PRO A 85 11.94 -2.64 -24.55
C PRO A 85 11.78 -2.54 -26.07
N LEU A 86 11.78 -3.66 -26.78
CA LEU A 86 11.59 -3.70 -28.24
C LEU A 86 10.12 -3.63 -28.65
N TYR A 87 9.20 -3.81 -27.70
CA TYR A 87 7.77 -3.72 -28.00
C TYR A 87 7.31 -2.26 -27.99
N PRO A 88 6.86 -1.70 -29.12
CA PRO A 88 6.54 -0.28 -29.26
C PRO A 88 5.14 0.03 -28.70
N ILE A 89 4.96 -0.08 -27.38
CA ILE A 89 3.70 0.25 -26.71
C ILE A 89 3.72 1.71 -26.25
N SER A 90 2.65 2.44 -26.49
CA SER A 90 2.49 3.81 -26.05
C SER A 90 2.08 3.89 -24.55
N VAL A 91 2.34 5.04 -23.94
CA VAL A 91 1.95 5.34 -22.56
C VAL A 91 0.46 5.14 -22.34
N ILE A 92 -0.38 5.69 -23.23
CA ILE A 92 -1.84 5.58 -23.10
C ILE A 92 -2.32 4.12 -23.20
N GLU A 93 -1.68 3.28 -24.03
CA GLU A 93 -2.04 1.87 -24.13
C GLU A 93 -1.73 1.12 -22.82
N ILE A 94 -0.61 1.43 -22.15
CA ILE A 94 -0.31 0.85 -20.84
C ILE A 94 -1.34 1.28 -19.80
N VAL A 95 -1.71 2.56 -19.77
CA VAL A 95 -2.72 3.06 -18.82
C VAL A 95 -4.08 2.42 -19.07
N LEU A 96 -4.46 2.25 -20.33
CA LEU A 96 -5.69 1.55 -20.72
C LEU A 96 -5.72 0.08 -20.28
N MET A 97 -4.56 -0.58 -20.08
CA MET A 97 -4.55 -1.94 -19.49
C MET A 97 -5.17 -1.99 -18.08
N GLY A 98 -5.21 -0.88 -17.35
CA GLY A 98 -5.96 -0.78 -16.09
C GLY A 98 -7.48 -0.98 -16.28
N ARG A 99 -8.00 -0.88 -17.49
CA ARG A 99 -9.42 -1.01 -17.84
C ARG A 99 -9.74 -2.30 -18.62
N LEU A 100 -8.86 -3.30 -18.61
CA LEU A 100 -9.03 -4.56 -19.36
C LEU A 100 -10.33 -5.30 -19.01
N ASP A 101 -10.77 -5.21 -17.76
CA ASP A 101 -12.03 -5.82 -17.31
C ASP A 101 -13.29 -5.16 -17.90
N ARG A 102 -13.14 -3.97 -18.49
CA ARG A 102 -14.17 -3.19 -19.18
C ARG A 102 -14.00 -3.19 -20.70
N LEU A 103 -13.04 -3.96 -21.21
CA LEU A 103 -12.81 -4.11 -22.65
C LEU A 103 -14.01 -4.86 -23.26
N GLY A 104 -14.76 -4.15 -24.09
CA GLY A 104 -15.81 -4.75 -24.92
C GLY A 104 -15.24 -5.47 -26.15
N PHE A 105 -16.07 -5.76 -27.13
CA PHE A 105 -15.65 -6.40 -28.39
C PHE A 105 -14.60 -5.54 -29.14
N GLY A 106 -13.32 -5.78 -28.82
CA GLY A 106 -12.16 -5.33 -29.58
C GLY A 106 -11.69 -3.89 -29.40
N ALA A 107 -12.39 -3.02 -28.62
CA ALA A 107 -11.96 -1.63 -28.41
C ALA A 107 -12.35 -1.08 -27.03
N TYR A 108 -11.52 -0.19 -26.49
CA TYR A 108 -11.86 0.59 -25.31
C TYR A 108 -12.93 1.64 -25.63
N SER A 109 -13.92 1.78 -24.75
CA SER A 109 -14.95 2.80 -24.86
C SER A 109 -14.37 4.22 -24.68
N LYS A 110 -15.17 5.24 -25.01
CA LYS A 110 -14.78 6.64 -24.78
C LYS A 110 -14.56 6.92 -23.28
N GLU A 111 -15.36 6.31 -22.42
CA GLU A 111 -15.23 6.43 -20.95
C GLU A 111 -13.91 5.81 -20.46
N CYS A 112 -13.48 4.66 -21.02
CA CYS A 112 -12.18 4.07 -20.68
C CYS A 112 -11.02 4.97 -21.09
N ARG A 113 -11.10 5.60 -22.26
CA ARG A 113 -10.08 6.54 -22.74
C ARG A 113 -10.03 7.81 -21.89
N ALA A 114 -11.19 8.38 -21.56
CA ALA A 114 -11.28 9.54 -20.68
C ALA A 114 -10.72 9.25 -19.28
N ALA A 115 -11.03 8.08 -18.70
CA ALA A 115 -10.46 7.67 -17.42
C ALA A 115 -8.93 7.50 -17.48
N ALA A 116 -8.39 6.97 -18.58
CA ALA A 116 -6.95 6.83 -18.77
C ALA A 116 -6.26 8.20 -18.94
N GLU A 117 -6.86 9.13 -19.69
CA GLU A 117 -6.33 10.49 -19.85
C GLU A 117 -6.37 11.26 -18.51
N ASN A 118 -7.47 11.20 -17.76
CA ASN A 118 -7.56 11.78 -16.42
C ASN A 118 -6.53 11.18 -15.45
N ALA A 119 -6.28 9.87 -15.54
CA ALA A 119 -5.23 9.23 -14.74
C ALA A 119 -3.82 9.74 -15.08
N LEU A 120 -3.55 10.04 -16.35
CA LEU A 120 -2.28 10.66 -16.78
C LEU A 120 -2.15 12.09 -16.28
N GLU A 121 -3.22 12.88 -16.30
CA GLU A 121 -3.25 14.24 -15.75
C GLU A 121 -2.91 14.23 -14.25
N LYS A 122 -3.48 13.30 -13.48
CA LYS A 122 -3.22 13.17 -12.02
C LYS A 122 -1.75 12.88 -11.67
N VAL A 123 -0.96 12.37 -12.61
CA VAL A 123 0.46 12.08 -12.43
C VAL A 123 1.38 12.98 -13.27
N HIS A 124 0.82 14.05 -13.88
CA HIS A 124 1.53 15.03 -14.71
C HIS A 124 2.26 14.39 -15.90
N LEU A 125 1.56 13.53 -16.65
CA LEU A 125 2.06 12.84 -17.83
C LEU A 125 1.11 12.95 -19.03
N GLU A 126 0.20 13.91 -19.07
CA GLU A 126 -0.78 14.13 -20.15
C GLU A 126 -0.12 14.33 -21.52
N ASP A 127 1.00 15.06 -21.56
CA ASP A 127 1.77 15.32 -22.78
C ASP A 127 2.53 14.08 -23.29
N PHE A 128 2.70 13.06 -22.45
CA PHE A 128 3.44 11.85 -22.76
C PHE A 128 2.58 10.74 -23.35
N LYS A 129 1.28 10.91 -23.44
CA LYS A 129 0.33 9.84 -23.77
C LYS A 129 0.65 9.05 -25.04
N ASN A 130 1.24 9.71 -26.04
CA ASN A 130 1.59 9.11 -27.34
C ASN A 130 3.07 8.68 -27.42
N ARG A 131 3.89 8.93 -26.38
CA ARG A 131 5.29 8.48 -26.37
C ARG A 131 5.35 6.97 -26.17
N THR A 132 6.43 6.38 -26.70
CA THR A 132 6.75 4.98 -26.45
C THR A 132 7.21 4.78 -25.02
N PHE A 133 6.69 3.79 -24.32
CA PHE A 133 7.01 3.54 -22.91
C PHE A 133 8.51 3.28 -22.66
N SER A 134 9.21 2.65 -23.62
CA SER A 134 10.64 2.40 -23.52
C SER A 134 11.52 3.67 -23.55
N GLU A 135 11.00 4.79 -24.08
CA GLU A 135 11.68 6.08 -24.14
C GLU A 135 11.61 6.87 -22.83
N LEU A 136 10.78 6.43 -21.90
CA LEU A 136 10.60 7.11 -20.61
C LEU A 136 11.74 6.85 -19.65
N SER A 137 12.03 7.82 -18.77
CA SER A 137 12.88 7.65 -17.60
C SER A 137 12.26 6.66 -16.59
N GLY A 138 13.05 6.21 -15.62
CA GLY A 138 12.56 5.31 -14.56
C GLY A 138 11.39 5.90 -13.76
N GLY A 139 11.49 7.17 -13.37
CA GLY A 139 10.44 7.88 -12.64
C GLY A 139 9.18 8.13 -13.47
N GLU A 140 9.31 8.48 -14.77
CA GLU A 140 8.17 8.61 -15.67
C GLU A 140 7.46 7.26 -15.84
N ARG A 141 8.20 6.15 -16.03
CA ARG A 141 7.61 4.80 -16.09
C ARG A 141 6.84 4.46 -14.82
N GLN A 142 7.39 4.81 -13.66
CA GLN A 142 6.72 4.56 -12.38
C GLN A 142 5.41 5.35 -12.28
N ARG A 143 5.40 6.63 -12.68
CA ARG A 143 4.17 7.43 -12.72
C ARG A 143 3.15 6.88 -13.73
N VAL A 144 3.58 6.33 -14.88
CA VAL A 144 2.67 5.61 -15.80
C VAL A 144 2.04 4.39 -15.12
N MET A 145 2.80 3.67 -14.27
CA MET A 145 2.24 2.53 -13.52
C MET A 145 1.21 2.97 -12.49
N ILE A 146 1.41 4.13 -11.86
CA ILE A 146 0.38 4.73 -11.00
C ILE A 146 -0.84 5.12 -11.83
N ALA A 147 -0.65 5.81 -12.95
CA ALA A 147 -1.76 6.17 -13.84
C ALA A 147 -2.56 4.94 -14.29
N ARG A 148 -1.89 3.83 -14.61
CA ARG A 148 -2.55 2.56 -14.92
C ARG A 148 -3.41 2.04 -13.76
N ALA A 149 -2.91 2.14 -12.54
CA ALA A 149 -3.67 1.76 -11.35
C ALA A 149 -4.85 2.72 -11.11
N LEU A 150 -4.66 4.03 -11.30
CA LEU A 150 -5.69 5.06 -11.16
C LEU A 150 -6.78 4.98 -12.24
N ALA A 151 -6.46 4.50 -13.43
CA ALA A 151 -7.42 4.30 -14.50
C ALA A 151 -8.54 3.32 -14.13
N THR A 152 -8.35 2.46 -13.12
CA THR A 152 -9.42 1.63 -12.56
C THR A 152 -10.46 2.44 -11.77
N GLU A 153 -10.19 3.70 -11.47
CA GLU A 153 -10.96 4.56 -10.55
C GLU A 153 -11.11 3.90 -9.16
N PRO A 154 -9.98 3.63 -8.48
CA PRO A 154 -9.98 2.83 -7.27
C PRO A 154 -10.41 3.64 -6.03
N ASP A 155 -10.97 2.94 -5.02
CA ASP A 155 -11.17 3.49 -3.67
C ASP A 155 -9.96 3.22 -2.75
N LEU A 156 -9.12 2.24 -3.13
CA LEU A 156 -7.91 1.85 -2.41
C LEU A 156 -6.76 1.65 -3.39
N LEU A 157 -5.64 2.34 -3.17
CA LEU A 157 -4.41 2.19 -3.92
C LEU A 157 -3.38 1.41 -3.10
N LEU A 158 -2.92 0.28 -3.62
CA LEU A 158 -1.87 -0.55 -3.03
C LEU A 158 -0.59 -0.38 -3.85
N MET A 159 0.52 -0.07 -3.19
CA MET A 159 1.82 0.10 -3.84
C MET A 159 2.89 -0.75 -3.15
N ASP A 160 3.64 -1.53 -3.92
CA ASP A 160 4.72 -2.39 -3.43
C ASP A 160 6.07 -1.81 -3.87
N GLU A 161 6.78 -1.15 -2.95
CA GLU A 161 8.10 -0.53 -3.14
C GLU A 161 8.21 0.34 -4.42
N PRO A 162 7.33 1.34 -4.60
CA PRO A 162 7.21 2.05 -5.86
C PRO A 162 8.42 2.91 -6.23
N THR A 163 9.30 3.24 -5.28
CA THR A 163 10.49 4.10 -5.52
C THR A 163 11.80 3.32 -5.68
N ALA A 164 11.77 1.99 -5.65
CA ALA A 164 12.98 1.15 -5.63
C ALA A 164 13.99 1.36 -6.79
N ASN A 165 13.60 2.06 -7.87
CA ASN A 165 14.44 2.28 -9.06
C ASN A 165 14.31 3.70 -9.62
N ILE A 166 14.01 4.68 -8.77
CA ILE A 166 13.81 6.08 -9.15
C ILE A 166 15.02 6.89 -8.66
N ASP A 167 15.46 7.87 -9.46
CA ASP A 167 16.43 8.86 -9.02
C ASP A 167 15.78 9.96 -8.16
N LEU A 168 16.58 10.68 -7.38
CA LEU A 168 16.10 11.70 -6.43
C LEU A 168 15.23 12.78 -7.09
N SER A 169 15.53 13.19 -8.31
CA SER A 169 14.76 14.24 -8.99
C SER A 169 13.37 13.76 -9.45
N ALA A 170 13.25 12.48 -9.79
CA ALA A 170 11.99 11.87 -10.16
C ALA A 170 11.13 11.51 -8.93
N GLU A 171 11.75 11.36 -7.75
CA GLU A 171 11.09 11.08 -6.49
C GLU A 171 10.25 12.28 -6.02
N GLU A 172 10.70 13.52 -6.18
CA GLU A 172 9.92 14.72 -5.86
C GLU A 172 8.58 14.75 -6.63
N HIS A 173 8.60 14.52 -7.94
CA HIS A 173 7.38 14.48 -8.75
C HIS A 173 6.46 13.30 -8.39
N PHE A 174 7.04 12.19 -7.93
CA PHE A 174 6.28 11.05 -7.42
C PHE A 174 5.57 11.41 -6.10
N ILE A 175 6.26 12.06 -5.18
CA ILE A 175 5.72 12.52 -3.89
C ILE A 175 4.58 13.51 -4.13
N GLU A 176 4.77 14.51 -5.01
CA GLU A 176 3.74 15.49 -5.36
C GLU A 176 2.48 14.81 -5.92
N ALA A 177 2.64 13.87 -6.86
CA ALA A 177 1.52 13.14 -7.42
C ALA A 177 0.75 12.37 -6.35
N LEU A 178 1.45 11.67 -5.44
CA LEU A 178 0.80 10.91 -4.36
C LEU A 178 0.15 11.82 -3.31
N ALA A 179 0.76 12.95 -2.96
CA ALA A 179 0.19 13.91 -2.02
C ALA A 179 -1.18 14.44 -2.51
N GLY A 180 -1.34 14.61 -3.83
CA GLY A 180 -2.62 14.95 -4.45
C GLY A 180 -3.68 13.85 -4.27
N LEU A 181 -3.29 12.59 -4.43
CA LEU A 181 -4.19 11.43 -4.40
C LEU A 181 -4.69 11.05 -3.00
N ARG A 182 -3.93 11.37 -1.94
CA ARG A 182 -4.30 11.08 -0.53
C ARG A 182 -5.65 11.66 -0.11
N LYS A 183 -6.14 12.69 -0.80
CA LYS A 183 -7.42 13.35 -0.50
C LYS A 183 -8.62 12.58 -1.04
N ASP A 184 -8.40 11.76 -2.06
CA ASP A 184 -9.45 11.15 -2.85
C ASP A 184 -9.68 9.66 -2.50
N MET A 185 -8.67 8.98 -1.94
CA MET A 185 -8.72 7.53 -1.72
C MET A 185 -7.84 7.07 -0.56
N SER A 186 -8.04 5.83 -0.12
CA SER A 186 -7.14 5.18 0.83
C SER A 186 -5.88 4.70 0.12
N ILE A 187 -4.71 4.81 0.80
CA ILE A 187 -3.42 4.38 0.23
C ILE A 187 -2.72 3.42 1.19
N VAL A 188 -2.21 2.31 0.67
CA VAL A 188 -1.26 1.44 1.37
C VAL A 188 0.04 1.42 0.61
N LEU A 189 1.09 1.96 1.23
CA LEU A 189 2.43 2.09 0.67
C LEU A 189 3.39 1.14 1.37
N VAL A 190 3.85 0.10 0.68
CA VAL A 190 4.98 -0.71 1.15
C VAL A 190 6.27 -0.02 0.75
N SER A 191 7.12 0.29 1.71
CA SER A 191 8.44 0.86 1.46
C SER A 191 9.43 0.45 2.55
N HIS A 192 10.70 0.41 2.20
CA HIS A 192 11.80 0.34 3.14
C HIS A 192 12.38 1.74 3.44
N ASP A 193 11.94 2.75 2.70
CA ASP A 193 12.29 4.15 2.92
C ASP A 193 11.34 4.76 3.97
N LEU A 194 11.91 5.07 5.14
CA LEU A 194 11.16 5.61 6.28
C LEU A 194 10.83 7.10 6.12
N GLU A 195 11.64 7.84 5.38
CA GLU A 195 11.40 9.26 5.10
C GLU A 195 10.18 9.39 4.20
N LEU A 196 10.15 8.62 3.11
CA LEU A 196 9.00 8.54 2.21
C LEU A 196 7.72 8.13 2.93
N VAL A 197 7.79 7.10 3.80
CA VAL A 197 6.63 6.65 4.59
C VAL A 197 6.16 7.76 5.53
N SER A 198 7.09 8.45 6.21
CA SER A 198 6.76 9.53 7.14
C SER A 198 6.11 10.73 6.46
N GLU A 199 6.49 11.01 5.22
CA GLU A 199 5.96 12.13 4.43
C GLU A 199 4.60 11.81 3.83
N LEU A 200 4.42 10.60 3.31
CA LEU A 200 3.25 10.23 2.50
C LEU A 200 2.16 9.49 3.27
N THR A 201 2.36 9.13 4.55
CA THR A 201 1.37 8.31 5.26
C THR A 201 1.02 8.88 6.64
N ASP A 202 -0.14 8.50 7.16
CA ASP A 202 -0.67 8.98 8.44
C ASP A 202 -0.21 8.08 9.61
N SER A 203 0.10 6.82 9.30
CA SER A 203 0.57 5.81 10.27
C SER A 203 1.36 4.71 9.56
N ALA A 204 2.08 3.89 10.33
CA ALA A 204 2.83 2.77 9.82
C ALA A 204 2.39 1.43 10.44
N LEU A 205 2.30 0.39 9.61
CA LEU A 205 2.18 -1.01 10.01
C LEU A 205 3.56 -1.66 9.92
N CYS A 206 4.13 -2.02 11.05
CA CYS A 206 5.39 -2.74 11.14
C CYS A 206 5.13 -4.23 11.02
N VAL A 207 5.61 -4.85 9.93
CA VAL A 207 5.31 -6.24 9.57
C VAL A 207 6.57 -7.11 9.71
N ASN A 208 6.51 -8.04 10.65
CA ASN A 208 7.52 -9.08 10.85
C ASN A 208 6.86 -10.32 11.49
N GLN A 209 6.17 -11.14 10.69
CA GLN A 209 5.25 -12.21 11.11
C GLN A 209 4.03 -11.66 11.88
N HIS A 210 4.24 -10.76 12.82
CA HIS A 210 3.20 -9.98 13.49
C HIS A 210 3.08 -8.60 12.85
N VAL A 211 1.97 -7.92 13.12
CA VAL A 211 1.73 -6.56 12.63
C VAL A 211 1.46 -5.64 13.80
N HIS A 212 2.27 -4.59 13.91
CA HIS A 212 2.10 -3.55 14.93
C HIS A 212 1.89 -2.20 14.26
N ARG A 213 0.91 -1.46 14.74
CA ARG A 213 0.62 -0.12 14.21
C ARG A 213 1.32 0.93 15.06
N HIS A 214 1.95 1.89 14.38
CA HIS A 214 2.64 3.02 15.00
C HIS A 214 2.14 4.34 14.40
N SER A 215 2.11 5.37 15.24
CA SER A 215 1.96 6.76 14.79
C SER A 215 3.27 7.25 14.17
N LEU A 216 3.19 8.17 13.23
CA LEU A 216 4.35 8.83 12.64
C LEU A 216 4.60 10.20 13.30
N PRO A 217 5.85 10.68 13.35
CA PRO A 217 7.09 10.02 12.90
C PRO A 217 7.54 8.89 13.83
N LEU A 218 8.24 7.91 13.28
CA LEU A 218 8.78 6.78 14.05
C LEU A 218 10.00 7.22 14.88
N GLY A 219 10.02 6.88 16.16
CA GLY A 219 11.19 7.09 17.01
C GLY A 219 12.36 6.18 16.64
N GLY A 220 13.61 6.65 16.86
CA GLY A 220 14.82 5.89 16.53
C GLY A 220 14.93 4.52 17.22
N GLU A 221 14.37 4.34 18.42
CA GLU A 221 14.29 3.04 19.11
C GLU A 221 13.35 2.08 18.35
N THR A 222 12.16 2.54 17.98
CA THR A 222 11.19 1.76 17.22
C THR A 222 11.78 1.28 15.89
N ILE A 223 12.52 2.14 15.19
CA ILE A 223 13.20 1.78 13.94
C ILE A 223 14.23 0.68 14.18
N ARG A 224 15.06 0.80 15.22
CA ARG A 224 16.05 -0.23 15.57
C ARG A 224 15.41 -1.56 15.91
N GLU A 225 14.30 -1.58 16.63
CA GLU A 225 13.56 -2.79 16.98
C GLU A 225 13.00 -3.48 15.75
N ILE A 226 12.38 -2.74 14.83
CA ILE A 226 11.81 -3.27 13.58
C ILE A 226 12.86 -3.99 12.73
N TYR A 227 14.06 -3.40 12.59
CA TYR A 227 15.10 -3.92 11.71
C TYR A 227 16.15 -4.81 12.41
N SER A 228 16.24 -4.81 13.76
CA SER A 228 17.23 -5.62 14.48
C SER A 228 16.85 -7.09 14.65
N GLY A 229 15.65 -7.49 14.26
CA GLY A 229 15.18 -8.88 14.37
C GLY A 229 15.04 -9.40 15.81
N ARG A 230 15.16 -8.55 16.83
CA ARG A 230 14.96 -8.95 18.22
C ARG A 230 13.48 -9.17 18.51
N ARG A 231 13.11 -10.41 18.77
CA ARG A 231 11.79 -10.79 19.27
C ARG A 231 11.55 -10.15 20.63
N ARG A 232 10.41 -9.51 20.77
CA ARG A 232 9.71 -8.90 21.89
C ARG A 232 9.67 -7.39 21.82
N ILE A 233 8.60 -6.91 21.18
CA ILE A 233 8.00 -5.65 21.58
C ILE A 233 6.93 -6.02 22.61
N GLU A 234 7.25 -5.86 23.88
CA GLU A 234 6.22 -5.80 24.94
C GLU A 234 5.53 -4.44 24.80
N HIS A 235 4.45 -4.40 24.02
CA HIS A 235 3.59 -3.23 23.99
C HIS A 235 2.77 -3.15 25.27
N ASP A 236 2.99 -2.03 25.94
CA ASP A 236 2.39 -1.50 27.14
C ASP A 236 0.90 -1.83 27.28
N ARG A 237 0.59 -2.79 28.14
CA ARG A 237 -0.73 -2.99 28.75
C ARG A 237 -0.88 -2.09 29.97
N LYS A 238 -0.55 -0.80 29.85
CA LYS A 238 -0.76 0.15 30.96
C LYS A 238 -1.57 1.35 30.49
N THR A 239 -2.85 1.14 30.32
CA THR A 239 -3.88 2.17 30.54
C THR A 239 -5.19 1.50 30.95
N ARG A 240 -5.20 0.98 32.19
CA ARG A 240 -6.47 0.80 32.91
C ARG A 240 -6.23 0.93 34.41
N HIS A 241 -6.88 1.95 34.98
CA HIS A 241 -7.21 2.16 36.40
C HIS A 241 -6.09 2.52 37.36
N GLN A 242 -5.91 3.80 37.55
CA GLN A 242 -5.77 4.37 38.91
C GLN A 242 -6.91 5.38 39.11
N GLN A 243 -7.98 4.92 39.70
CA GLN A 243 -8.88 5.73 40.51
C GLN A 243 -9.04 5.00 41.83
N GLY A 244 -8.64 5.71 42.90
CA GLY A 244 -9.15 5.54 44.27
C GLY A 244 -8.53 4.39 45.07
N ASP A 245 -7.73 4.65 46.10
CA ASP A 245 -8.28 4.92 47.40
C ASP A 245 -7.18 5.37 48.40
N HIS A 246 -7.53 6.41 49.17
CA HIS A 246 -6.81 6.84 50.34
C HIS A 246 -7.15 5.90 51.50
N SER A 247 -6.17 5.36 52.16
CA SER A 247 -6.29 5.11 53.60
C SER A 247 -4.89 5.08 54.28
N VAL A 248 -4.73 6.04 55.13
CA VAL A 248 -3.79 6.19 56.23
C VAL A 248 -3.78 4.91 57.09
N CYS A 249 -2.60 4.45 57.50
CA CYS A 249 -2.37 3.98 58.86
C CYS A 249 -0.89 4.01 59.22
N ASP A 250 -0.61 4.76 60.26
CA ASP A 250 0.59 4.83 61.10
C ASP A 250 0.91 3.48 61.80
N HIS A 251 2.10 3.49 62.42
CA HIS A 251 2.70 2.65 63.49
C HIS A 251 3.69 1.58 62.94
N ASP A 252 4.88 1.56 63.37
CA ASP A 252 5.90 1.80 64.42
C ASP A 252 7.29 1.65 63.79
#